data_2230b7e73da80fca8928364fa261b6d8
#
_entry.id   2230b7e73da80fca8928364fa261b6d8
#
_cell.length_a   1.000
_cell.length_b   1.000
_cell.length_c   1.000
_cell.angle_alpha   90.00
_cell.angle_beta   90.00
_cell.angle_gamma   90.00
#
_symmetry.space_group_name_H-M   'P 1'
#
loop_
_entity.id
_entity.type
_entity.pdbx_description
1 polymer ?
#
loop_
_entity_poly.entity_id
_entity_poly.type
_entity_poly.pdbx_seq_one_letter_code
_entity_poly.pdbx_strand_id
1 'polypeptide(L)'
;MASNPNFVQHTDSCSDADANTLKAQLQLEPHPEGGYFRQLYGNDASGKKDVSTIYYMLTGSDKSAFHRLHGVTEIWYYHAGEPLNIYVISTDGNLAVHTLSPEGEMQVVILPEQWFAAEIPSKKGYCLVGCAVAPAFSFENFELGRKEVLVQQYPQYAELITRLT
;
A
#
# COMPACT_ATOMS: atom_id res chain seq x y z
N MET A 1 -16.65 -8.37 38.26
CA MET A 1 -16.29 -8.26 36.86
C MET A 1 -16.34 -6.78 36.50
N ALA A 2 -15.21 -6.11 36.42
CA ALA A 2 -15.16 -4.68 36.16
C ALA A 2 -15.07 -4.48 34.64
N SER A 3 -16.07 -3.83 34.07
CA SER A 3 -16.09 -3.37 32.68
C SER A 3 -15.04 -2.27 32.48
N ASN A 4 -14.11 -2.47 31.55
CA ASN A 4 -13.10 -1.51 31.18
C ASN A 4 -13.74 -0.42 30.27
N PRO A 5 -13.83 0.86 30.69
CA PRO A 5 -14.63 1.87 30.00
C PRO A 5 -13.86 2.76 29.03
N ASN A 6 -12.72 2.34 28.49
CA ASN A 6 -11.90 3.18 27.60
C ASN A 6 -11.63 2.55 26.23
N PHE A 7 -12.68 2.05 25.56
CA PHE A 7 -12.62 1.94 24.12
C PHE A 7 -13.13 3.28 23.54
N VAL A 8 -12.22 4.21 23.34
CA VAL A 8 -12.53 5.46 22.66
C VAL A 8 -12.85 5.08 21.20
N GLN A 9 -14.13 5.16 20.84
CA GLN A 9 -14.52 5.17 19.43
C GLN A 9 -13.97 6.46 18.83
N HIS A 10 -12.85 6.39 18.14
CA HIS A 10 -12.39 7.45 17.27
C HIS A 10 -13.31 7.50 16.04
N THR A 11 -14.39 8.27 16.15
CA THR A 11 -15.23 8.71 15.02
C THR A 11 -14.70 10.03 14.43
N ASP A 12 -13.42 10.32 14.60
CA ASP A 12 -12.83 11.50 14.01
C ASP A 12 -12.54 11.20 12.53
N SER A 13 -13.22 11.93 11.65
CA SER A 13 -12.96 11.90 10.21
C SER A 13 -11.47 12.15 9.97
N CYS A 14 -10.78 11.20 9.32
CA CYS A 14 -9.39 11.33 8.94
C CYS A 14 -9.22 12.53 8.01
N SER A 15 -8.82 13.68 8.55
CA SER A 15 -8.74 14.93 7.79
C SER A 15 -7.38 15.07 7.09
N ASP A 16 -7.31 15.95 6.08
CA ASP A 16 -6.04 16.31 5.44
C ASP A 16 -5.07 16.98 6.41
N ALA A 17 -5.58 17.66 7.46
CA ALA A 17 -4.75 18.22 8.53
C ALA A 17 -4.06 17.13 9.34
N ASP A 18 -4.78 16.04 9.64
CA ASP A 18 -4.22 14.88 10.35
C ASP A 18 -3.19 14.16 9.48
N ALA A 19 -3.44 14.02 8.18
CA ALA A 19 -2.49 13.47 7.22
C ALA A 19 -1.17 14.27 7.21
N ASN A 20 -1.23 15.60 7.15
CA ASN A 20 -0.04 16.46 7.16
C ASN A 20 0.71 16.39 8.48
N THR A 21 0.01 16.31 9.59
CA THR A 21 0.59 16.12 10.92
C THR A 21 1.35 14.79 11.00
N LEU A 22 0.74 13.69 10.54
CA LEU A 22 1.37 12.37 10.52
C LEU A 22 2.56 12.30 9.56
N LYS A 23 2.48 12.91 8.36
CA LYS A 23 3.62 12.99 7.44
C LYS A 23 4.83 13.64 8.11
N ALA A 24 4.63 14.76 8.79
CA ALA A 24 5.70 15.45 9.51
C ALA A 24 6.23 14.62 10.69
N GLN A 25 5.34 14.07 11.50
CA GLN A 25 5.68 13.27 12.69
C GLN A 25 6.46 12.00 12.32
N LEU A 26 6.02 11.29 11.27
CA LEU A 26 6.65 10.06 10.79
C LEU A 26 7.79 10.34 9.79
N GLN A 27 8.05 11.61 9.42
CA GLN A 27 9.06 12.04 8.45
C GLN A 27 8.91 11.31 7.10
N LEU A 28 7.68 11.28 6.58
CA LEU A 28 7.39 10.63 5.31
C LEU A 28 7.84 11.52 4.14
N GLU A 29 8.37 10.90 3.10
CA GLU A 29 8.79 11.53 1.85
C GLU A 29 8.05 10.91 0.65
N PRO A 30 7.94 11.60 -0.51
CA PRO A 30 7.24 11.07 -1.67
C PRO A 30 7.83 9.75 -2.18
N HIS A 31 6.95 8.79 -2.56
CA HIS A 31 7.32 7.50 -3.14
C HIS A 31 7.18 7.50 -4.68
N PRO A 32 8.06 6.81 -5.43
CA PRO A 32 7.98 6.75 -6.90
C PRO A 32 6.67 6.21 -7.49
N GLU A 33 5.99 5.30 -6.78
CA GLU A 33 4.68 4.74 -7.21
C GLU A 33 3.49 5.64 -6.87
N GLY A 34 3.72 6.70 -6.10
CA GLY A 34 2.72 7.59 -5.52
C GLY A 34 2.67 7.47 -4.00
N GLY A 35 1.97 8.40 -3.34
CA GLY A 35 1.91 8.46 -1.89
C GLY A 35 3.24 8.85 -1.23
N TYR A 36 3.37 8.51 0.06
CA TYR A 36 4.50 8.91 0.92
C TYR A 36 4.99 7.72 1.73
N PHE A 37 6.30 7.66 1.97
CA PHE A 37 6.90 6.56 2.71
C PHE A 37 8.06 7.00 3.60
N ARG A 38 8.44 6.12 4.53
CA ARG A 38 9.69 6.17 5.27
C ARG A 38 10.21 4.76 5.49
N GLN A 39 11.44 4.50 5.10
CA GLN A 39 12.09 3.24 5.39
C GLN A 39 12.47 3.19 6.88
N LEU A 40 12.07 2.09 7.55
CA LEU A 40 12.35 1.83 8.96
C LEU A 40 13.50 0.84 9.14
N TYR A 41 13.53 -0.18 8.27
CA TYR A 41 14.54 -1.22 8.27
C TYR A 41 14.76 -1.74 6.85
N GLY A 42 15.95 -2.26 6.56
CA GLY A 42 16.27 -2.87 5.27
C GLY A 42 17.63 -2.45 4.74
N ASN A 43 17.74 -2.18 3.45
CA ASN A 43 19.01 -1.95 2.78
C ASN A 43 19.85 -0.86 3.44
N ASP A 44 20.95 -1.26 4.01
CA ASP A 44 21.99 -0.38 4.52
C ASP A 44 23.35 -0.76 3.88
N ALA A 45 24.38 0.01 4.17
CA ALA A 45 25.73 -0.21 3.64
C ALA A 45 26.34 -1.59 4.06
N SER A 46 25.71 -2.33 4.96
CA SER A 46 26.20 -3.64 5.43
C SER A 46 25.76 -4.82 4.54
N GLY A 47 24.92 -4.57 3.51
CA GLY A 47 24.53 -5.56 2.53
C GLY A 47 23.04 -5.94 2.54
N LYS A 48 22.68 -6.99 1.75
CA LYS A 48 21.30 -7.44 1.58
C LYS A 48 20.76 -8.01 2.89
N LYS A 49 19.58 -7.54 3.29
CA LYS A 49 18.85 -8.01 4.48
C LYS A 49 17.80 -9.06 4.09
N ASP A 50 17.36 -9.83 5.08
CA ASP A 50 16.28 -10.82 4.88
C ASP A 50 14.90 -10.15 4.76
N VAL A 51 14.74 -8.93 5.30
CA VAL A 51 13.50 -8.17 5.27
C VAL A 51 13.76 -6.67 5.21
N SER A 52 12.87 -5.93 4.57
CA SER A 52 12.77 -4.47 4.69
C SER A 52 11.38 -4.06 5.14
N THR A 53 11.28 -2.94 5.84
CA THR A 53 9.99 -2.40 6.28
C THR A 53 9.93 -0.89 6.08
N ILE A 54 8.72 -0.43 5.72
CA ILE A 54 8.41 0.99 5.57
C ILE A 54 7.11 1.35 6.30
N TYR A 55 6.96 2.62 6.71
CA TYR A 55 5.65 3.24 6.72
C TYR A 55 5.30 3.69 5.32
N TYR A 56 4.03 3.52 4.93
CA TYR A 56 3.51 4.00 3.66
C TYR A 56 2.15 4.67 3.88
N MET A 57 1.92 5.80 3.23
CA MET A 57 0.68 6.56 3.36
C MET A 57 0.18 7.02 2.01
N LEU A 58 -1.11 6.78 1.75
CA LEU A 58 -1.85 7.44 0.69
C LEU A 58 -2.74 8.54 1.31
N THR A 59 -2.92 9.63 0.61
CA THR A 59 -3.92 10.66 0.93
C THR A 59 -4.99 10.69 -0.17
N GLY A 60 -6.16 11.15 0.15
CA GLY A 60 -7.40 11.19 -0.64
C GLY A 60 -7.31 10.82 -2.12
N SER A 61 -6.68 11.66 -2.94
CA SER A 61 -6.56 11.45 -4.38
C SER A 61 -5.31 10.69 -4.83
N ASP A 62 -4.40 10.37 -3.91
CA ASP A 62 -3.20 9.59 -4.23
C ASP A 62 -3.57 8.17 -4.64
N LYS A 63 -2.64 7.54 -5.33
CA LYS A 63 -2.67 6.12 -5.65
C LYS A 63 -1.28 5.53 -5.43
N SER A 64 -1.23 4.25 -5.11
CA SER A 64 -0.08 3.40 -5.40
C SER A 64 -0.31 2.83 -6.79
N ALA A 65 0.46 3.30 -7.77
CA ALA A 65 0.29 2.90 -9.15
C ALA A 65 0.61 1.40 -9.33
N PHE A 66 0.02 0.77 -10.36
CA PHE A 66 0.31 -0.63 -10.65
C PHE A 66 1.82 -0.88 -10.76
N HIS A 67 2.29 -1.80 -9.94
CA HIS A 67 3.67 -2.25 -9.91
C HIS A 67 3.72 -3.73 -9.50
N ARG A 68 4.89 -4.35 -9.61
CA ARG A 68 5.13 -5.70 -9.10
C ARG A 68 6.53 -5.83 -8.54
N LEU A 69 6.71 -6.84 -7.72
CA LEU A 69 7.98 -7.20 -7.14
C LEU A 69 8.42 -8.58 -7.63
N HIS A 70 9.65 -8.68 -8.10
CA HIS A 70 10.22 -9.92 -8.61
C HIS A 70 10.89 -10.70 -7.48
N GLY A 71 10.48 -11.97 -7.30
CA GLY A 71 11.12 -12.91 -6.38
C GLY A 71 11.00 -12.58 -4.90
N VAL A 72 10.15 -11.65 -4.52
CA VAL A 72 9.95 -11.24 -3.11
C VAL A 72 8.46 -11.15 -2.79
N THR A 73 8.11 -11.39 -1.54
CA THR A 73 6.75 -11.25 -1.01
C THR A 73 6.62 -9.93 -0.29
N GLU A 74 5.52 -9.23 -0.49
CA GLU A 74 5.18 -8.02 0.25
C GLU A 74 3.95 -8.23 1.12
N ILE A 75 3.97 -7.68 2.33
CA ILE A 75 2.84 -7.74 3.27
C ILE A 75 2.47 -6.32 3.66
N TRP A 76 1.20 -5.98 3.49
CA TRP A 76 0.63 -4.70 3.90
C TRP A 76 -0.16 -4.86 5.19
N TYR A 77 0.08 -4.00 6.17
CA TYR A 77 -0.58 -3.98 7.48
C TYR A 77 -1.33 -2.67 7.65
N TYR A 78 -2.64 -2.73 7.90
CA TYR A 78 -3.41 -1.54 8.25
C TYR A 78 -2.97 -0.97 9.61
N HIS A 79 -2.74 0.33 9.65
CA HIS A 79 -2.43 1.05 10.89
C HIS A 79 -3.51 2.04 11.28
N ALA A 80 -3.91 2.94 10.37
CA ALA A 80 -4.88 3.99 10.66
C ALA A 80 -5.46 4.62 9.39
N GLY A 81 -6.61 5.25 9.52
CA GLY A 81 -7.17 6.10 8.48
C GLY A 81 -8.37 5.49 7.77
N GLU A 82 -8.58 5.91 6.54
CA GLU A 82 -9.65 5.43 5.67
C GLU A 82 -9.40 3.98 5.21
N PRO A 83 -10.46 3.24 4.85
CA PRO A 83 -10.30 1.97 4.15
C PRO A 83 -9.48 2.12 2.88
N LEU A 84 -8.60 1.14 2.61
CA LEU A 84 -7.74 1.10 1.44
C LEU A 84 -8.06 -0.12 0.60
N ASN A 85 -8.38 0.08 -0.69
CA ASN A 85 -8.51 -1.02 -1.63
C ASN A 85 -7.15 -1.33 -2.26
N ILE A 86 -6.76 -2.60 -2.22
CA ILE A 86 -5.61 -3.16 -2.92
C ILE A 86 -6.13 -4.07 -4.02
N TYR A 87 -5.80 -3.75 -5.26
CA TYR A 87 -6.15 -4.52 -6.45
C TYR A 87 -4.98 -5.39 -6.83
N VAL A 88 -5.17 -6.70 -6.86
CA VAL A 88 -4.11 -7.67 -7.16
C VAL A 88 -4.48 -8.47 -8.40
N ILE A 89 -3.66 -8.40 -9.44
CA ILE A 89 -3.78 -9.27 -10.63
C ILE A 89 -2.75 -10.39 -10.45
N SER A 90 -3.25 -11.60 -10.24
CA SER A 90 -2.43 -12.80 -10.09
C SER A 90 -1.72 -13.19 -11.40
N THR A 91 -0.74 -14.08 -11.30
CA THR A 91 0.05 -14.53 -12.47
C THR A 91 -0.78 -15.29 -13.51
N ASP A 92 -1.92 -15.84 -13.11
CA ASP A 92 -2.91 -16.46 -14.02
C ASP A 92 -3.94 -15.46 -14.57
N GLY A 93 -3.80 -14.16 -14.25
CA GLY A 93 -4.60 -13.05 -14.80
C GLY A 93 -5.93 -12.79 -14.10
N ASN A 94 -6.18 -13.37 -12.92
CA ASN A 94 -7.38 -13.10 -12.14
C ASN A 94 -7.19 -11.87 -11.24
N LEU A 95 -8.21 -11.02 -11.17
CA LEU A 95 -8.24 -9.86 -10.29
C LEU A 95 -8.87 -10.22 -8.95
N ALA A 96 -8.17 -9.93 -7.87
CA ALA A 96 -8.71 -9.88 -6.52
C ALA A 96 -8.71 -8.43 -6.01
N VAL A 97 -9.68 -8.09 -5.17
CA VAL A 97 -9.73 -6.80 -4.47
C VAL A 97 -9.78 -7.07 -2.98
N HIS A 98 -8.79 -6.56 -2.27
CA HIS A 98 -8.69 -6.63 -0.82
C HIS A 98 -8.99 -5.26 -0.23
N THR A 99 -9.73 -5.21 0.88
CA THR A 99 -9.99 -3.94 1.58
C THR A 99 -9.33 -3.98 2.95
N LEU A 100 -8.23 -3.25 3.07
CA LEU A 100 -7.60 -3.01 4.37
C LEU A 100 -8.43 -2.00 5.17
N SER A 101 -8.94 -2.42 6.31
CA SER A 101 -9.70 -1.57 7.23
C SER A 101 -9.84 -2.23 8.60
N PRO A 102 -10.28 -1.50 9.65
CA PRO A 102 -10.54 -2.10 10.96
C PRO A 102 -11.65 -3.17 10.94
N GLU A 103 -12.62 -3.04 10.02
CA GLU A 103 -13.75 -3.95 9.86
C GLU A 103 -13.52 -5.02 8.79
N GLY A 104 -12.48 -4.86 7.97
CA GLY A 104 -12.12 -5.76 6.89
C GLY A 104 -10.86 -6.57 7.19
N GLU A 105 -9.98 -6.63 6.17
CA GLU A 105 -8.68 -7.27 6.34
C GLU A 105 -7.71 -6.33 7.05
N MET A 106 -7.02 -6.80 8.08
CA MET A 106 -5.98 -6.03 8.78
C MET A 106 -4.61 -6.17 8.14
N GLN A 107 -4.44 -7.17 7.28
CA GLN A 107 -3.23 -7.39 6.49
C GLN A 107 -3.54 -8.10 5.18
N VAL A 108 -2.74 -7.81 4.16
CA VAL A 108 -2.80 -8.45 2.83
C VAL A 108 -1.40 -8.90 2.42
N VAL A 109 -1.30 -10.11 1.88
CA VAL A 109 -0.05 -10.66 1.36
C VAL A 109 -0.08 -10.61 -0.16
N ILE A 110 0.92 -9.96 -0.75
CA ILE A 110 1.15 -9.91 -2.18
C ILE A 110 2.29 -10.86 -2.51
N LEU A 111 2.01 -11.85 -3.35
CA LEU A 111 3.00 -12.85 -3.75
C LEU A 111 3.93 -12.30 -4.86
N PRO A 112 5.12 -12.89 -5.04
CA PRO A 112 6.02 -12.51 -6.11
C PRO A 112 5.31 -12.52 -7.48
N GLU A 113 5.71 -11.61 -8.38
CA GLU A 113 5.24 -11.47 -9.77
C GLU A 113 3.79 -11.00 -9.93
N GLN A 114 3.02 -10.83 -8.85
CA GLN A 114 1.68 -10.28 -8.94
C GLN A 114 1.72 -8.77 -9.20
N TRP A 115 0.91 -8.28 -10.14
CA TRP A 115 0.68 -6.86 -10.32
C TRP A 115 -0.30 -6.36 -9.26
N PHE A 116 0.01 -5.26 -8.61
CA PHE A 116 -0.91 -4.69 -7.63
C PHE A 116 -0.86 -3.16 -7.61
N ALA A 117 -1.96 -2.58 -7.20
CA ALA A 117 -2.16 -1.14 -7.06
C ALA A 117 -3.10 -0.86 -5.89
N ALA A 118 -3.05 0.35 -5.34
CA ALA A 118 -3.94 0.70 -4.23
C ALA A 118 -4.47 2.13 -4.34
N GLU A 119 -5.66 2.35 -3.77
CA GLU A 119 -6.27 3.66 -3.65
C GLU A 119 -7.26 3.71 -2.47
N ILE A 120 -7.49 4.90 -1.96
CA ILE A 120 -8.57 5.16 -1.01
C ILE A 120 -9.88 5.33 -1.81
N PRO A 121 -10.88 4.43 -1.67
CA PRO A 121 -12.09 4.49 -2.50
C PRO A 121 -12.93 5.74 -2.25
N SER A 122 -12.94 6.29 -1.04
CA SER A 122 -13.64 7.54 -0.70
C SER A 122 -13.04 8.78 -1.34
N LYS A 123 -11.77 8.71 -1.80
CA LYS A 123 -10.97 9.85 -2.30
C LYS A 123 -10.83 10.98 -1.28
N LYS A 124 -10.87 10.66 0.00
CA LYS A 124 -10.78 11.61 1.13
C LYS A 124 -9.83 11.07 2.20
N GLY A 125 -9.36 11.99 3.05
CA GLY A 125 -8.55 11.64 4.21
C GLY A 125 -7.22 10.97 3.85
N TYR A 126 -6.81 10.01 4.64
CA TYR A 126 -5.56 9.26 4.45
C TYR A 126 -5.72 7.81 4.87
N CYS A 127 -4.85 6.93 4.39
CA CYS A 127 -4.61 5.60 4.94
C CYS A 127 -3.13 5.44 5.23
N LEU A 128 -2.79 5.09 6.47
CA LEU A 128 -1.44 4.72 6.89
C LEU A 128 -1.36 3.20 7.00
N VAL A 129 -0.36 2.64 6.35
CA VAL A 129 -0.05 1.21 6.39
C VAL A 129 1.43 1.00 6.74
N GLY A 130 1.76 -0.19 7.23
CA GLY A 130 3.13 -0.70 7.24
C GLY A 130 3.29 -1.68 6.09
N CYS A 131 4.41 -1.63 5.37
CA CYS A 131 4.75 -2.66 4.39
C CYS A 131 6.02 -3.38 4.81
N ALA A 132 6.02 -4.71 4.69
CA ALA A 132 7.20 -5.55 4.89
C ALA A 132 7.47 -6.35 3.62
N VAL A 133 8.71 -6.34 3.15
CA VAL A 133 9.15 -7.07 1.94
C VAL A 133 10.23 -8.08 2.32
N ALA A 134 10.03 -9.33 1.92
CA ALA A 134 10.97 -10.42 2.19
C ALA A 134 11.19 -11.29 0.92
N PRO A 135 12.45 -11.53 0.51
CA PRO A 135 13.68 -10.84 0.91
C PRO A 135 13.60 -9.32 0.77
N ALA A 136 14.49 -8.57 1.45
CA ALA A 136 14.42 -7.11 1.49
C ALA A 136 14.29 -6.46 0.10
N PHE A 137 13.50 -5.40 0.03
CA PHE A 137 13.26 -4.61 -1.18
C PHE A 137 14.57 -4.10 -1.81
N SER A 138 14.60 -4.13 -3.11
CA SER A 138 15.62 -3.50 -3.95
C SER A 138 14.93 -2.95 -5.20
N PHE A 139 15.40 -1.81 -5.71
CA PHE A 139 14.89 -1.29 -6.98
C PHE A 139 15.14 -2.23 -8.18
N GLU A 140 16.07 -3.15 -8.06
CA GLU A 140 16.27 -4.23 -9.06
C GLU A 140 15.10 -5.22 -9.11
N ASN A 141 14.37 -5.36 -8.00
CA ASN A 141 13.21 -6.24 -7.90
C ASN A 141 11.89 -5.51 -8.19
N PHE A 142 11.91 -4.19 -8.38
CA PHE A 142 10.72 -3.35 -8.56
C PHE A 142 10.48 -3.06 -10.03
N GLU A 143 9.24 -3.27 -10.50
CA GLU A 143 8.80 -2.91 -11.83
C GLU A 143 7.52 -2.09 -11.76
N LEU A 144 7.59 -0.85 -12.26
CA LEU A 144 6.41 0.01 -12.39
C LEU A 144 5.63 -0.37 -13.65
N GLY A 145 4.31 -0.51 -13.52
CA GLY A 145 3.41 -0.88 -14.61
C GLY A 145 3.30 0.21 -15.67
N ARG A 146 3.47 -0.19 -16.93
CA ARG A 146 3.19 0.70 -18.07
C ARG A 146 1.77 0.45 -18.57
N LYS A 147 0.96 1.49 -18.60
CA LYS A 147 -0.46 1.44 -18.95
C LYS A 147 -0.74 0.63 -20.22
N GLU A 148 -0.06 0.99 -21.31
CA GLU A 148 -0.28 0.39 -22.64
C GLU A 148 -0.01 -1.12 -22.62
N VAL A 149 1.05 -1.53 -21.91
CA VAL A 149 1.45 -2.93 -21.78
C VAL A 149 0.44 -3.70 -20.95
N LEU A 150 0.05 -3.16 -19.79
CA LEU A 150 -0.91 -3.82 -18.90
C LEU A 150 -2.30 -3.90 -19.51
N VAL A 151 -2.78 -2.85 -20.19
CA VAL A 151 -4.07 -2.87 -20.90
C VAL A 151 -4.06 -3.89 -22.04
N GLN A 152 -2.95 -4.04 -22.75
CA GLN A 152 -2.82 -5.06 -23.78
C GLN A 152 -2.83 -6.47 -23.18
N GLN A 153 -2.18 -6.66 -22.04
CA GLN A 153 -2.09 -7.96 -21.36
C GLN A 153 -3.40 -8.35 -20.66
N TYR A 154 -4.11 -7.36 -20.08
CA TYR A 154 -5.34 -7.56 -19.29
C TYR A 154 -6.46 -6.62 -19.78
N PRO A 155 -6.95 -6.75 -21.02
CA PRO A 155 -7.93 -5.83 -21.60
C PRO A 155 -9.25 -5.78 -20.82
N GLN A 156 -9.61 -6.86 -20.12
CA GLN A 156 -10.80 -6.93 -19.26
C GLN A 156 -10.73 -5.97 -18.04
N TYR A 157 -9.53 -5.48 -17.68
CA TYR A 157 -9.32 -4.54 -16.57
C TYR A 157 -8.81 -3.16 -17.05
N ALA A 158 -9.02 -2.82 -18.33
CA ALA A 158 -8.47 -1.61 -18.96
C ALA A 158 -8.82 -0.32 -18.22
N GLU A 159 -10.05 -0.18 -17.71
CA GLU A 159 -10.47 1.01 -16.96
C GLU A 159 -9.72 1.14 -15.63
N LEU A 160 -9.63 0.04 -14.87
CA LEU A 160 -8.90 -0.01 -13.61
C LEU A 160 -7.42 0.30 -13.81
N ILE A 161 -6.79 -0.34 -14.79
CA ILE A 161 -5.38 -0.13 -15.14
C ILE A 161 -5.13 1.32 -15.54
N THR A 162 -6.00 1.89 -16.39
CA THR A 162 -5.86 3.29 -16.84
C THR A 162 -5.97 4.27 -15.68
N ARG A 163 -6.79 3.98 -14.68
CA ARG A 163 -6.97 4.82 -13.50
C ARG A 163 -5.78 4.73 -12.53
N LEU A 164 -5.16 3.54 -12.44
CA LEU A 164 -4.13 3.24 -11.45
C LEU A 164 -2.71 3.04 -12.05
N THR A 165 -2.44 3.59 -13.22
CA THR A 165 -1.09 3.68 -13.81
C THR A 165 -0.62 5.11 -14.10
#